data_bae53fca043e99bb84c44c5fca3aafbb
#
_entry.id   bae53fca043e99bb84c44c5fca3aafbb
#
_cell.length_a   1.000
_cell.length_b   1.000
_cell.length_c   1.000
_cell.angle_alpha   90.00
_cell.angle_beta   90.00
_cell.angle_gamma   90.00
#
_symmetry.space_group_name_H-M   'P 1'
#
loop_
_entity.id
_entity.type
_entity.pdbx_description
1 polymer ?
#
loop_
_entity_poly.entity_id
_entity_poly.type
_entity_poly.pdbx_seq_one_letter_code
_entity_poly.pdbx_strand_id
1 'polypeptide(L)'
;NFDDLTIPPVTTYPRQVRSDIKDYLNGVDEGLAIKRLQVNKFIKLGDKSYMHVSGGVLEDMFNGVGFEYLKHDIMPNVSLGAEIFRVKKRGYEYDFEMLDYMKTTGHFNLYYKFGQSGIVSKFSWGQYLAGDEGATLKVWKRFRNGAEMGAYALSLIHI
;
A
#
# COMPACT_ATOMS: atom_id res chain seq x y z
N ASN A 1 21.64 -17.54 11.73
CA ASN A 1 22.46 -17.20 10.58
C ASN A 1 21.53 -16.98 9.39
N PHE A 2 21.40 -15.71 8.96
CA PHE A 2 20.61 -15.34 7.78
C PHE A 2 21.42 -15.51 6.46
N ASP A 3 22.61 -16.04 6.55
CA ASP A 3 23.55 -16.18 5.42
C ASP A 3 23.17 -17.26 4.39
N ASP A 4 22.11 -18.05 4.66
CA ASP A 4 21.71 -19.17 3.81
C ASP A 4 20.43 -18.91 2.98
N LEU A 5 19.95 -17.67 2.97
CA LEU A 5 18.93 -17.24 2.02
C LEU A 5 19.60 -16.95 0.68
N THR A 6 19.64 -17.95 -0.20
CA THR A 6 19.96 -17.77 -1.62
C THR A 6 18.88 -16.88 -2.25
N ILE A 7 19.07 -15.56 -2.09
CA ILE A 7 18.24 -14.58 -2.78
C ILE A 7 18.57 -14.72 -4.28
N PRO A 8 17.58 -14.96 -5.15
CA PRO A 8 17.82 -15.09 -6.58
C PRO A 8 18.57 -13.86 -7.12
N PRO A 9 19.43 -14.03 -8.13
CA PRO A 9 20.18 -12.93 -8.71
C PRO A 9 19.24 -11.82 -9.13
N VAL A 10 19.64 -10.58 -8.89
CA VAL A 10 18.89 -9.38 -9.32
C VAL A 10 18.67 -9.50 -10.82
N THR A 11 17.46 -9.78 -11.22
CA THR A 11 17.11 -9.72 -12.64
C THR A 11 17.03 -8.24 -13.00
N THR A 12 17.87 -7.80 -13.90
CA THR A 12 17.94 -6.44 -14.46
C THR A 12 16.71 -6.09 -15.32
N TYR A 13 15.54 -6.61 -14.97
CA TYR A 13 14.31 -6.20 -15.62
C TYR A 13 13.87 -4.85 -15.06
N PRO A 14 13.87 -3.77 -15.87
CA PRO A 14 13.52 -2.42 -15.42
C PRO A 14 12.07 -2.28 -14.92
N ARG A 15 11.28 -3.34 -14.96
CA ARG A 15 9.87 -3.39 -14.55
C ARG A 15 9.62 -4.02 -13.17
N GLN A 16 10.63 -4.60 -12.53
CA GLN A 16 10.46 -5.13 -11.17
C GLN A 16 10.67 -4.03 -10.13
N VAL A 17 9.59 -3.64 -9.48
CA VAL A 17 9.55 -2.55 -8.49
C VAL A 17 10.49 -2.78 -7.30
N ARG A 18 10.78 -4.04 -6.97
CA ARG A 18 11.61 -4.46 -5.83
C ARG A 18 12.81 -5.31 -6.22
N SER A 19 13.28 -5.21 -7.46
CA SER A 19 14.44 -5.97 -7.93
C SER A 19 15.74 -5.65 -7.19
N ASP A 20 15.85 -4.43 -6.68
CA ASP A 20 17.00 -3.86 -5.97
C ASP A 20 16.84 -3.83 -4.45
N ILE A 21 15.96 -4.66 -3.87
CA ILE A 21 15.75 -4.73 -2.42
C ILE A 21 17.02 -5.06 -1.64
N LYS A 22 17.98 -5.79 -2.25
CA LYS A 22 19.27 -6.10 -1.65
C LYS A 22 20.10 -4.84 -1.36
N ASP A 23 20.08 -3.87 -2.28
CA ASP A 23 20.84 -2.64 -2.14
C ASP A 23 20.30 -1.81 -0.97
N TYR A 24 18.97 -1.81 -0.78
CA TYR A 24 18.35 -1.20 0.41
C TYR A 24 18.68 -1.94 1.72
N LEU A 25 18.76 -3.27 1.70
CA LEU A 25 19.12 -4.04 2.89
C LEU A 25 20.59 -3.82 3.29
N ASN A 26 21.47 -3.67 2.32
CA ASN A 26 22.89 -3.37 2.56
C ASN A 26 23.09 -1.95 3.09
N GLY A 27 22.30 -0.97 2.64
CA GLY A 27 22.38 0.42 3.12
C GLY A 27 21.97 0.59 4.59
N VAL A 28 21.34 -0.41 5.21
CA VAL A 28 20.98 -0.38 6.65
C VAL A 28 22.21 -0.57 7.56
N ASP A 29 23.26 -1.20 7.08
CA ASP A 29 24.43 -1.54 7.91
C ASP A 29 25.33 -0.32 8.20
N GLU A 30 25.15 0.82 7.52
CA GLU A 30 26.02 1.99 7.61
C GLU A 30 25.55 3.10 8.55
N GLY A 31 24.43 2.94 9.30
CA GLY A 31 24.02 3.98 10.26
C GLY A 31 22.52 4.08 10.55
N LEU A 32 22.02 5.30 10.73
CA LEU A 32 20.62 5.60 11.03
C LEU A 32 19.76 5.51 9.77
N ALA A 33 18.94 4.48 9.67
CA ALA A 33 18.00 4.31 8.56
C ALA A 33 16.60 4.81 8.93
N ILE A 34 16.06 5.76 8.18
CA ILE A 34 14.67 6.20 8.30
C ILE A 34 13.80 5.28 7.45
N LYS A 35 13.24 4.24 8.06
CA LYS A 35 12.37 3.28 7.35
C LYS A 35 10.98 3.85 7.05
N ARG A 36 10.45 4.66 7.95
CA ARG A 36 9.14 5.30 7.79
C ARG A 36 9.08 6.61 8.57
N LEU A 37 8.68 7.67 7.89
CA LEU A 37 8.38 8.97 8.48
C LEU A 37 7.20 9.58 7.73
N GLN A 38 6.01 9.52 8.31
CA GLN A 38 4.78 9.86 7.63
C GLN A 38 3.94 10.81 8.46
N VAL A 39 3.43 11.86 7.81
CA VAL A 39 2.39 12.74 8.35
C VAL A 39 1.05 12.31 7.77
N ASN A 40 0.04 12.18 8.64
CA ASN A 40 -1.31 11.78 8.27
C ASN A 40 -2.31 12.79 8.78
N LYS A 41 -3.26 13.20 7.94
CA LYS A 41 -4.36 14.05 8.31
C LYS A 41 -5.69 13.41 7.89
N PHE A 42 -6.56 13.18 8.89
CA PHE A 42 -7.91 12.70 8.67
C PHE A 42 -8.89 13.87 8.75
N ILE A 43 -9.79 13.97 7.80
CA ILE A 43 -10.77 15.06 7.68
C ILE A 43 -12.14 14.43 7.49
N LYS A 44 -13.08 14.78 8.36
CA LYS A 44 -14.49 14.45 8.18
C LYS A 44 -15.13 15.51 7.28
N LEU A 45 -15.60 15.12 6.11
CA LEU A 45 -16.22 16.01 5.13
C LEU A 45 -17.75 16.10 5.27
N GLY A 46 -18.35 15.18 6.04
CA GLY A 46 -19.79 15.10 6.26
C GLY A 46 -20.13 13.90 7.14
N ASP A 47 -21.40 13.58 7.30
CA ASP A 47 -21.80 12.54 8.26
C ASP A 47 -21.21 11.15 7.98
N LYS A 48 -21.00 10.81 6.73
CA LYS A 48 -20.46 9.49 6.34
C LYS A 48 -19.34 9.60 5.33
N SER A 49 -18.68 10.75 5.23
CA SER A 49 -17.62 11.02 4.26
C SER A 49 -16.33 11.40 4.98
N TYR A 50 -15.26 10.73 4.64
CA TYR A 50 -13.96 10.90 5.26
C TYR A 50 -12.90 11.04 4.18
N MET A 51 -11.92 11.87 4.46
CA MET A 51 -10.73 12.06 3.63
C MET A 51 -9.50 11.83 4.47
N HIS A 52 -8.52 11.16 3.92
CA HIS A 52 -7.19 10.98 4.49
C HIS A 52 -6.15 11.52 3.52
N VAL A 53 -5.28 12.36 4.03
CA VAL A 53 -4.10 12.85 3.30
C VAL A 53 -2.86 12.40 4.03
N SER A 54 -1.93 11.84 3.32
CA SER A 54 -0.67 11.35 3.86
C SER A 54 0.51 11.83 3.03
N GLY A 55 1.67 11.99 3.65
CA GLY A 55 2.89 12.35 2.94
C GLY A 55 4.14 12.06 3.75
N GLY A 56 5.23 11.79 3.06
CA GLY A 56 6.54 11.50 3.64
C GLY A 56 7.16 10.19 3.13
N VAL A 57 7.98 9.57 3.98
CA VAL A 57 8.57 8.25 3.75
C VAL A 57 7.50 7.21 4.04
N LEU A 58 6.89 6.66 2.99
CA LEU A 58 5.74 5.75 3.10
C LEU A 58 6.19 4.32 3.41
N GLU A 59 7.29 3.91 2.80
CA GLU A 59 7.94 2.63 3.02
C GLU A 59 9.45 2.72 2.74
N ASP A 60 10.18 1.64 2.94
CA ASP A 60 11.64 1.59 2.81
C ASP A 60 12.14 2.14 1.47
N MET A 61 11.43 1.86 0.38
CA MET A 61 11.84 2.19 -0.99
C MET A 61 11.16 3.41 -1.59
N PHE A 62 10.10 3.95 -0.97
CA PHE A 62 9.28 5.00 -1.59
C PHE A 62 8.89 6.11 -0.63
N ASN A 63 9.12 7.34 -1.10
CA ASN A 63 8.53 8.56 -0.55
C ASN A 63 7.35 8.97 -1.42
N GLY A 64 6.39 9.67 -0.83
CA GLY A 64 5.28 10.13 -1.63
C GLY A 64 4.21 10.87 -0.86
N VAL A 65 3.17 11.18 -1.61
CA VAL A 65 1.93 11.75 -1.08
C VAL A 65 0.77 10.86 -1.47
N GLY A 66 -0.17 10.72 -0.56
CA GLY A 66 -1.37 9.92 -0.74
C GLY A 66 -2.63 10.71 -0.40
N PHE A 67 -3.66 10.42 -1.13
CA PHE A 67 -4.98 10.95 -0.94
C PHE A 67 -5.98 9.80 -0.98
N GLU A 68 -6.80 9.68 0.06
CA GLU A 68 -7.82 8.65 0.16
C GLU A 68 -9.16 9.28 0.51
N TYR A 69 -10.22 8.81 -0.10
CA TYR A 69 -11.59 9.20 0.19
C TYR A 69 -12.40 7.95 0.53
N LEU A 70 -13.23 8.05 1.56
CA LEU A 70 -14.16 6.99 1.97
C LEU A 70 -15.55 7.58 2.16
N LYS A 71 -16.53 7.02 1.48
CA LYS A 71 -17.97 7.22 1.72
C LYS A 71 -18.51 5.97 2.39
N HIS A 72 -18.84 6.10 3.67
CA HIS A 72 -19.38 5.00 4.47
C HIS A 72 -20.89 4.87 4.28
N ASP A 73 -21.41 3.64 4.32
CA ASP A 73 -22.85 3.32 4.27
C ASP A 73 -23.62 4.05 3.17
N ILE A 74 -23.16 3.97 1.92
CA ILE A 74 -23.90 4.45 0.75
C ILE A 74 -25.20 3.67 0.54
N MET A 75 -25.17 2.37 0.91
CA MET A 75 -26.30 1.45 1.07
C MET A 75 -26.06 0.66 2.37
N PRO A 76 -27.07 -0.03 2.90
CA PRO A 76 -26.87 -0.91 4.05
C PRO A 76 -25.68 -1.85 3.87
N ASN A 77 -24.70 -1.75 4.77
CA ASN A 77 -23.46 -2.55 4.78
C ASN A 77 -22.48 -2.32 3.61
N VAL A 78 -22.71 -1.33 2.75
CA VAL A 78 -21.84 -1.01 1.60
C VAL A 78 -21.16 0.33 1.79
N SER A 79 -19.85 0.36 1.59
CA SER A 79 -19.05 1.59 1.58
C SER A 79 -18.16 1.64 0.34
N LEU A 80 -17.92 2.85 -0.17
CA LEU A 80 -17.03 3.08 -1.31
C LEU A 80 -15.82 3.89 -0.89
N GLY A 81 -14.68 3.56 -1.46
CA GLY A 81 -13.44 4.31 -1.29
C GLY A 81 -12.75 4.54 -2.63
N ALA A 82 -11.94 5.57 -2.67
CA ALA A 82 -10.99 5.82 -3.74
C ALA A 82 -9.67 6.29 -3.14
N GLU A 83 -8.56 5.83 -3.69
CA GLU A 83 -7.24 6.23 -3.23
C GLU A 83 -6.34 6.52 -4.42
N ILE A 84 -5.48 7.51 -4.27
CA ILE A 84 -4.43 7.84 -5.22
C ILE A 84 -3.15 8.17 -4.46
N PHE A 85 -2.05 7.56 -4.88
CA PHE A 85 -0.73 7.82 -4.34
C PHE A 85 0.23 8.20 -5.45
N ARG A 86 0.99 9.26 -5.25
CA ARG A 86 2.10 9.60 -6.11
C ARG A 86 3.38 9.39 -5.33
N VAL A 87 4.17 8.41 -5.78
CA VAL A 87 5.37 7.96 -5.08
C VAL A 87 6.59 8.12 -5.96
N LYS A 88 7.71 8.41 -5.32
CA LYS A 88 9.03 8.49 -5.92
C LYS A 88 9.96 7.54 -5.19
N LYS A 89 10.80 6.81 -5.94
CA LYS A 89 11.75 5.86 -5.38
C LYS A 89 12.86 6.60 -4.65
N ARG A 90 13.26 6.09 -3.49
CA ARG A 90 14.35 6.63 -2.66
C ARG A 90 15.72 6.12 -3.15
N GLY A 91 16.78 6.85 -2.77
CA GLY A 91 18.14 6.34 -2.79
C GLY A 91 18.34 5.14 -1.85
N TYR A 92 19.44 4.41 -2.04
CA TYR A 92 19.71 3.16 -1.32
C TYR A 92 20.21 3.38 0.13
N GLU A 93 20.69 4.58 0.45
CA GLU A 93 21.28 4.93 1.76
C GLU A 93 20.24 5.35 2.82
N TYR A 94 18.95 5.14 2.56
CA TYR A 94 17.84 5.52 3.46
C TYR A 94 17.81 6.99 3.88
N ASP A 95 18.49 7.84 3.14
CA ASP A 95 18.49 9.29 3.26
C ASP A 95 17.29 9.92 2.51
N PHE A 96 17.36 11.21 2.19
CA PHE A 96 16.36 11.94 1.41
C PHE A 96 16.68 11.98 -0.10
N GLU A 97 17.70 11.27 -0.56
CA GLU A 97 17.99 11.15 -1.98
C GLU A 97 16.87 10.42 -2.72
N MET A 98 16.58 10.87 -3.93
CA MET A 98 15.48 10.40 -4.74
C MET A 98 15.97 9.93 -6.10
N LEU A 99 15.67 8.69 -6.44
CA LEU A 99 15.88 8.15 -7.79
C LEU A 99 14.83 8.68 -8.78
N ASP A 100 15.11 8.59 -10.07
CA ASP A 100 14.23 9.15 -11.12
C ASP A 100 12.92 8.36 -11.35
N TYR A 101 12.74 7.22 -10.64
CA TYR A 101 11.51 6.46 -10.75
C TYR A 101 10.37 7.10 -9.97
N MET A 102 9.36 7.57 -10.71
CA MET A 102 8.14 8.11 -10.14
C MET A 102 6.92 7.36 -10.69
N LYS A 103 5.98 7.02 -9.83
CA LYS A 103 4.76 6.33 -10.22
C LYS A 103 3.56 6.89 -9.48
N THR A 104 2.43 6.90 -10.19
CA THR A 104 1.13 7.15 -9.59
C THR A 104 0.37 5.83 -9.53
N THR A 105 -0.18 5.50 -8.38
CA THR A 105 -1.08 4.37 -8.17
C THR A 105 -2.44 4.90 -7.79
N GLY A 106 -3.49 4.18 -8.12
CA GLY A 106 -4.84 4.57 -7.75
C GLY A 106 -5.76 3.36 -7.75
N HIS A 107 -6.57 3.25 -6.71
CA HIS A 107 -7.53 2.16 -6.57
C HIS A 107 -8.92 2.68 -6.23
N PHE A 108 -9.89 2.03 -6.79
CA PHE A 108 -11.27 2.13 -6.38
C PHE A 108 -11.61 0.94 -5.48
N ASN A 109 -12.23 1.21 -4.33
CA ASN A 109 -12.44 0.23 -3.28
C ASN A 109 -13.94 0.11 -2.98
N LEU A 110 -14.46 -1.11 -3.02
CA LEU A 110 -15.80 -1.45 -2.57
C LEU A 110 -15.71 -2.31 -1.31
N TYR A 111 -16.36 -1.87 -0.24
CA TYR A 111 -16.42 -2.59 1.02
C TYR A 111 -17.83 -3.12 1.25
N TYR A 112 -17.92 -4.38 1.67
CA TYR A 112 -19.16 -5.01 2.07
C TYR A 112 -19.02 -5.66 3.44
N LYS A 113 -19.90 -5.30 4.37
CA LYS A 113 -19.97 -5.86 5.71
C LYS A 113 -21.05 -6.93 5.79
N PHE A 114 -20.72 -8.16 6.16
CA PHE A 114 -21.66 -9.26 6.27
C PHE A 114 -22.46 -9.19 7.59
N GLY A 115 -23.47 -8.33 7.61
CA GLY A 115 -24.36 -8.18 8.76
C GLY A 115 -23.60 -7.94 10.07
N GLN A 116 -23.95 -8.70 11.12
CA GLN A 116 -23.32 -8.62 12.45
C GLN A 116 -22.20 -9.65 12.66
N SER A 117 -21.82 -10.39 11.64
CA SER A 117 -20.80 -11.47 11.74
C SER A 117 -19.39 -10.98 12.07
N GLY A 118 -19.13 -9.67 11.91
CA GLY A 118 -17.78 -9.09 12.00
C GLY A 118 -16.91 -9.39 10.78
N ILE A 119 -17.47 -10.00 9.74
CA ILE A 119 -16.80 -10.28 8.47
C ILE A 119 -16.97 -9.07 7.55
N VAL A 120 -15.88 -8.65 6.92
CA VAL A 120 -15.84 -7.58 5.92
C VAL A 120 -15.11 -8.10 4.69
N SER A 121 -15.63 -7.78 3.51
CA SER A 121 -14.89 -7.92 2.25
C SER A 121 -14.53 -6.56 1.68
N LYS A 122 -13.36 -6.47 1.06
CA LYS A 122 -12.89 -5.34 0.26
C LYS A 122 -12.56 -5.84 -1.13
N PHE A 123 -13.21 -5.32 -2.13
CA PHE A 123 -12.81 -5.45 -3.52
C PHE A 123 -12.10 -4.16 -3.95
N SER A 124 -10.89 -4.28 -4.46
CA SER A 124 -10.09 -3.15 -4.95
C SER A 124 -9.77 -3.38 -6.42
N TRP A 125 -9.94 -2.35 -7.23
CA TRP A 125 -9.52 -2.37 -8.64
C TRP A 125 -8.76 -1.09 -8.95
N GLY A 126 -7.65 -1.21 -9.70
CA GLY A 126 -6.86 -0.05 -10.07
C GLY A 126 -5.45 -0.36 -10.54
N GLN A 127 -4.62 0.68 -10.56
CA GLN A 127 -3.23 0.60 -11.01
C GLN A 127 -2.28 0.43 -9.83
N TYR A 128 -1.44 -0.59 -9.91
CA TYR A 128 -0.44 -0.94 -8.91
C TYR A 128 0.91 -0.25 -9.19
N LEU A 129 1.83 -0.41 -8.24
CA LEU A 129 3.12 0.28 -8.23
C LEU A 129 4.02 -0.05 -9.44
N ALA A 130 3.95 -1.28 -9.95
CA ALA A 130 4.67 -1.68 -11.17
C ALA A 130 4.06 -1.10 -12.46
N GLY A 131 2.88 -0.48 -12.36
CA GLY A 131 2.14 0.05 -13.49
C GLY A 131 1.12 -0.92 -14.06
N ASP A 132 1.02 -2.11 -13.48
CA ASP A 132 0.03 -3.10 -13.84
C ASP A 132 -1.35 -2.68 -13.35
N GLU A 133 -2.37 -3.05 -14.08
CA GLU A 133 -3.75 -2.95 -13.63
C GLU A 133 -4.20 -4.29 -13.05
N GLY A 134 -5.08 -4.24 -12.06
CA GLY A 134 -5.55 -5.47 -11.46
C GLY A 134 -6.65 -5.29 -10.44
N ALA A 135 -7.06 -6.42 -9.89
CA ALA A 135 -8.07 -6.48 -8.86
C ALA A 135 -7.58 -7.28 -7.65
N THR A 136 -7.91 -6.80 -6.46
CA THR A 136 -7.68 -7.51 -5.20
C THR A 136 -9.00 -7.74 -4.49
N LEU A 137 -9.24 -8.97 -4.08
CA LEU A 137 -10.31 -9.31 -3.14
C LEU A 137 -9.69 -9.67 -1.80
N LYS A 138 -10.07 -8.95 -0.74
CA LYS A 138 -9.68 -9.23 0.64
C LYS A 138 -10.93 -9.51 1.46
N VAL A 139 -10.90 -10.57 2.27
CA VAL A 139 -11.96 -10.90 3.24
C VAL A 139 -11.32 -11.09 4.58
N TRP A 140 -11.87 -10.44 5.61
CA TRP A 140 -11.35 -10.58 6.98
C TRP A 140 -12.47 -10.53 8.02
N LYS A 141 -12.17 -11.08 9.17
CA LYS A 141 -13.03 -11.05 10.35
C LYS A 141 -12.27 -10.45 11.52
N ARG A 142 -12.89 -9.48 12.18
CA ARG A 142 -12.44 -8.97 13.47
C ARG A 142 -13.20 -9.65 14.57
N PHE A 143 -12.47 -10.23 15.52
CA PHE A 143 -13.00 -10.88 16.70
C PHE A 143 -13.17 -9.89 17.86
N ARG A 144 -14.01 -10.21 18.83
CA ARG A 144 -14.27 -9.34 20.00
C ARG A 144 -13.04 -9.11 20.88
N ASN A 145 -12.08 -10.00 20.87
CA ASN A 145 -10.80 -9.88 21.59
C ASN A 145 -9.77 -9.00 20.86
N GLY A 146 -10.13 -8.37 19.75
CA GLY A 146 -9.26 -7.52 18.95
C GLY A 146 -8.43 -8.26 17.90
N ALA A 147 -8.41 -9.60 17.91
CA ALA A 147 -7.73 -10.37 16.85
C ALA A 147 -8.41 -10.19 15.50
N GLU A 148 -7.62 -10.21 14.42
CA GLU A 148 -8.11 -10.22 13.04
C GLU A 148 -7.55 -11.41 12.29
N MET A 149 -8.37 -12.05 11.48
CA MET A 149 -7.98 -13.11 10.57
C MET A 149 -8.62 -12.88 9.21
N GLY A 150 -7.86 -13.06 8.14
CA GLY A 150 -8.35 -12.86 6.80
C GLY A 150 -7.49 -13.51 5.74
N ALA A 151 -8.01 -13.47 4.53
CA ALA A 151 -7.33 -13.93 3.31
C ALA A 151 -7.51 -12.90 2.20
N TYR A 152 -6.63 -12.92 1.22
CA TYR A 152 -6.76 -12.10 0.02
C TYR A 152 -6.33 -12.88 -1.22
N ALA A 153 -6.88 -12.48 -2.35
CA ALA A 153 -6.48 -12.93 -3.68
C ALA A 153 -6.21 -11.69 -4.54
N LEU A 154 -5.14 -11.74 -5.32
CA LEU A 154 -4.72 -10.68 -6.24
C LEU A 154 -4.65 -11.25 -7.65
N SER A 155 -5.27 -10.55 -8.59
CA SER A 155 -5.14 -10.81 -10.04
C SER A 155 -4.60 -9.56 -10.71
N LEU A 156 -3.49 -9.69 -11.42
CA LEU A 156 -2.85 -8.60 -12.17
C LEU A 156 -2.97 -8.88 -13.66
N ILE A 157 -3.23 -7.82 -14.41
CA ILE A 157 -3.16 -7.80 -15.87
C ILE A 157 -1.93 -6.97 -16.22
N HIS A 158 -0.95 -7.64 -16.79
CA HIS A 158 0.25 -6.98 -17.29
C HIS A 158 -0.07 -6.29 -18.63
N ILE A 159 0.08 -4.99 -18.67
CA ILE A 159 -0.08 -4.20 -19.90
C ILE A 159 1.29 -3.89 -20.50
#